data_557f047c6abb85fb836342b536fe05e8
#
_entry.id   557f047c6abb85fb836342b536fe05e8
#
_cell.length_a   1.000
_cell.length_b   1.000
_cell.length_c   1.000
_cell.angle_alpha   90.00
_cell.angle_beta   90.00
_cell.angle_gamma   90.00
#
_symmetry.space_group_name_H-M   'P 1'
#
loop_
_entity.id
_entity.type
_entity.pdbx_description
1 polymer ?
#
loop_
_entity_poly.entity_id
_entity_poly.type
_entity_poly.pdbx_seq_one_letter_code
_entity_poly.pdbx_strand_id
1 'polypeptide(L)'
;MEKTVKVPSFKNGIRRLPMQYLPFADAASAGLPMARLLRLSLFQVTVGMSTALMVGTLNRVMIVELGVAAWLVALMVAIPLLVAPFRAVTGFRSDTHRSAFGWRRVPFIWTGTMMQFAGLAFMPFALLVLSGQGQIQTPPWLNQGIAGMSFLLVGLGLQTSQTAGLALATDLADEKTRPRVVALMYVMLLLGMVGSSFAFGLMLQDFTPKKMIQIIQGHAVLTLVLNGISLWKQESRDPVRAAALRLEIQPVFMDVWRRFISNGRARRFLWTVALGTAAFNMQDIILEPYGGEILKLSVSATTMLTALLASGSLLAFALASRSLSRGTDPYRLAAYGVVCGMPGFSAVIFAAPLDLNMLFFAGVFCIGFGAGLFSVGTLAAAMGLERKEFVGLALGAWGAVQASAAGVSIALGGASRDFFSSLASQGALGSTLAVPVTGYSFVYYLEICLLFVTLVAIGPLVRKASISAPPTPERFGLADLPG
;
A
#
# COMPACT_ATOMS: atom_id res chain seq x y z
N MET A 1 -60.91 4.25 -27.65
CA MET A 1 -60.53 3.74 -26.28
C MET A 1 -59.26 2.90 -26.49
N GLU A 2 -58.13 3.52 -26.41
CA GLU A 2 -56.80 2.89 -26.62
C GLU A 2 -56.17 2.67 -25.24
N LYS A 3 -56.03 1.40 -24.87
CA LYS A 3 -55.40 1.02 -23.58
C LYS A 3 -53.89 1.00 -23.79
N THR A 4 -53.20 2.04 -23.33
CA THR A 4 -51.73 2.07 -23.21
C THR A 4 -51.28 1.13 -22.11
N VAL A 5 -50.62 0.03 -22.47
CA VAL A 5 -49.95 -0.91 -21.58
C VAL A 5 -48.67 -0.22 -21.07
N LYS A 6 -48.65 0.11 -19.78
CA LYS A 6 -47.44 0.60 -19.09
C LYS A 6 -46.47 -0.56 -18.85
N VAL A 7 -45.35 -0.59 -19.59
CA VAL A 7 -44.21 -1.46 -19.34
C VAL A 7 -43.51 -0.97 -18.05
N PRO A 8 -43.30 -1.82 -17.02
CA PRO A 8 -42.59 -1.40 -15.84
C PRO A 8 -41.10 -1.20 -16.13
N SER A 9 -40.63 0.02 -15.96
CA SER A 9 -39.24 0.41 -16.12
C SER A 9 -38.39 -0.18 -14.97
N PHE A 10 -37.50 -1.09 -15.29
CA PHE A 10 -36.55 -1.76 -14.39
C PHE A 10 -35.50 -0.83 -13.79
N LYS A 11 -35.52 0.46 -14.09
CA LYS A 11 -34.55 1.47 -13.62
C LYS A 11 -34.80 1.99 -12.19
N ASN A 12 -35.89 1.65 -11.55
CA ASN A 12 -36.27 2.26 -10.25
C ASN A 12 -35.97 1.40 -9.02
N GLY A 13 -35.42 0.19 -9.15
CA GLY A 13 -35.14 -0.71 -8.01
C GLY A 13 -33.90 -0.35 -7.19
N ILE A 14 -32.87 0.24 -7.79
CA ILE A 14 -31.59 0.54 -7.13
C ILE A 14 -31.57 1.92 -6.44
N ARG A 15 -32.59 2.75 -6.67
CA ARG A 15 -32.65 4.13 -6.17
C ARG A 15 -33.18 4.30 -4.74
N ARG A 16 -33.46 3.22 -4.00
CA ARG A 16 -34.16 3.31 -2.68
C ARG A 16 -33.48 2.58 -1.51
N LEU A 17 -32.18 2.33 -1.57
CA LEU A 17 -31.45 2.16 -0.31
C LEU A 17 -31.27 3.56 0.28
N PRO A 18 -31.77 3.83 1.53
CA PRO A 18 -31.53 5.11 2.16
C PRO A 18 -30.02 5.36 2.19
N MET A 19 -29.58 6.52 1.67
CA MET A 19 -28.15 6.88 1.56
C MET A 19 -27.36 6.69 2.86
N GLN A 20 -28.04 6.79 4.00
CA GLN A 20 -27.47 6.61 5.34
C GLN A 20 -26.92 5.19 5.63
N TYR A 21 -27.28 4.18 4.82
CA TYR A 21 -26.78 2.80 4.97
C TYR A 21 -25.63 2.45 4.02
N LEU A 22 -25.30 3.32 3.06
CA LEU A 22 -24.17 3.10 2.18
C LEU A 22 -22.87 3.51 2.90
N PRO A 23 -21.85 2.62 2.95
CA PRO A 23 -20.54 3.00 3.45
C PRO A 23 -20.03 4.23 2.70
N PHE A 24 -19.50 5.22 3.43
CA PHE A 24 -19.01 6.49 2.86
C PHE A 24 -20.04 7.35 2.11
N ALA A 25 -21.35 7.15 2.33
CA ALA A 25 -22.37 8.04 1.74
C ALA A 25 -22.15 9.51 2.14
N ASP A 26 -21.59 9.72 3.32
CA ASP A 26 -21.22 11.02 3.89
C ASP A 26 -19.94 11.65 3.31
N ALA A 27 -19.19 10.91 2.48
CA ALA A 27 -18.08 11.46 1.70
C ALA A 27 -18.55 12.21 0.44
N ALA A 28 -19.80 11.96 0.01
CA ALA A 28 -20.37 12.64 -1.14
C ALA A 28 -20.90 14.04 -0.76
N SER A 29 -20.72 15.00 -1.66
CA SER A 29 -21.28 16.35 -1.54
C SER A 29 -22.05 16.74 -2.81
N ALA A 30 -22.75 17.88 -2.78
CA ALA A 30 -23.44 18.39 -3.96
C ALA A 30 -22.50 18.62 -5.15
N GLY A 31 -21.25 19.06 -4.89
CA GLY A 31 -20.23 19.26 -5.90
C GLY A 31 -19.52 17.96 -6.34
N LEU A 32 -19.51 16.93 -5.46
CA LEU A 32 -18.86 15.63 -5.70
C LEU A 32 -19.82 14.49 -5.34
N PRO A 33 -20.77 14.15 -6.23
CA PRO A 33 -21.72 13.07 -6.00
C PRO A 33 -21.02 11.71 -5.96
N MET A 34 -21.58 10.75 -5.20
CA MET A 34 -20.99 9.42 -4.96
C MET A 34 -20.55 8.70 -6.25
N ALA A 35 -21.34 8.75 -7.31
CA ALA A 35 -20.99 8.12 -8.60
C ALA A 35 -19.72 8.72 -9.23
N ARG A 36 -19.52 10.04 -9.08
CA ARG A 36 -18.31 10.72 -9.55
C ARG A 36 -17.12 10.37 -8.68
N LEU A 37 -17.32 10.30 -7.38
CA LEU A 37 -16.31 9.92 -6.38
C LEU A 37 -15.84 8.47 -6.57
N LEU A 38 -16.76 7.51 -6.73
CA LEU A 38 -16.43 6.11 -7.02
C LEU A 38 -15.71 5.96 -8.36
N ARG A 39 -16.12 6.72 -9.38
CA ARG A 39 -15.39 6.71 -10.65
C ARG A 39 -13.98 7.27 -10.51
N LEU A 40 -13.80 8.36 -9.76
CA LEU A 40 -12.48 8.91 -9.47
C LEU A 40 -11.62 7.86 -8.74
N SER A 41 -12.17 7.17 -7.76
CA SER A 41 -11.42 6.20 -6.94
C SER A 41 -10.89 4.97 -7.70
N LEU A 42 -11.26 4.77 -8.97
CA LEU A 42 -10.76 3.66 -9.79
C LEU A 42 -9.23 3.70 -9.97
N PHE A 43 -8.60 4.89 -9.92
CA PHE A 43 -7.13 4.95 -9.96
C PHE A 43 -6.49 4.29 -8.73
N GLN A 44 -7.14 4.33 -7.57
CA GLN A 44 -6.66 3.63 -6.38
C GLN A 44 -6.84 2.12 -6.49
N VAL A 45 -7.90 1.67 -7.16
CA VAL A 45 -8.06 0.25 -7.48
C VAL A 45 -6.88 -0.24 -8.33
N THR A 46 -6.46 0.52 -9.35
CA THR A 46 -5.30 0.14 -10.18
C THR A 46 -3.98 0.17 -9.40
N VAL A 47 -3.83 1.09 -8.44
CA VAL A 47 -2.68 1.11 -7.52
C VAL A 47 -2.66 -0.18 -6.68
N GLY A 48 -3.80 -0.55 -6.07
CA GLY A 48 -3.93 -1.76 -5.28
C GLY A 48 -3.65 -3.03 -6.10
N MET A 49 -4.21 -3.12 -7.30
CA MET A 49 -3.97 -4.23 -8.23
C MET A 49 -2.50 -4.38 -8.60
N SER A 50 -1.81 -3.27 -8.93
CA SER A 50 -0.38 -3.30 -9.27
C SER A 50 0.48 -3.66 -8.07
N THR A 51 0.13 -3.21 -6.87
CA THR A 51 0.81 -3.59 -5.63
C THR A 51 0.68 -5.09 -5.38
N ALA A 52 -0.54 -5.65 -5.51
CA ALA A 52 -0.77 -7.08 -5.36
C ALA A 52 0.00 -7.91 -6.40
N LEU A 53 0.10 -7.43 -7.64
CA LEU A 53 0.88 -8.11 -8.68
C LEU A 53 2.37 -8.10 -8.36
N MET A 54 2.94 -6.94 -8.01
CA MET A 54 4.39 -6.77 -7.82
C MET A 54 4.88 -7.42 -6.52
N VAL A 55 4.19 -7.20 -5.43
CA VAL A 55 4.62 -7.66 -4.10
C VAL A 55 4.14 -9.09 -3.83
N GLY A 56 2.93 -9.45 -4.23
CA GLY A 56 2.36 -10.78 -3.99
C GLY A 56 2.77 -11.80 -5.06
N THR A 57 2.32 -11.62 -6.29
CA THR A 57 2.42 -12.68 -7.31
C THR A 57 3.81 -12.77 -7.94
N LEU A 58 4.39 -11.62 -8.36
CA LEU A 58 5.65 -11.62 -9.12
C LEU A 58 6.85 -12.03 -8.27
N ASN A 59 6.92 -11.62 -7.00
CA ASN A 59 8.03 -11.98 -6.13
C ASN A 59 8.15 -13.51 -5.99
N ARG A 60 7.04 -14.19 -5.75
CA ARG A 60 7.02 -15.66 -5.65
C ARG A 60 7.40 -16.31 -6.97
N VAL A 61 6.86 -15.86 -8.09
CA VAL A 61 7.19 -16.42 -9.41
C VAL A 61 8.69 -16.22 -9.72
N MET A 62 9.23 -15.04 -9.45
CA MET A 62 10.65 -14.77 -9.69
C MET A 62 11.57 -15.62 -8.82
N ILE A 63 11.26 -15.75 -7.53
CA ILE A 63 12.11 -16.47 -6.58
C ILE A 63 11.95 -18.00 -6.76
N VAL A 64 10.72 -18.50 -6.80
CA VAL A 64 10.44 -19.95 -6.76
C VAL A 64 10.47 -20.59 -8.14
N GLU A 65 9.80 -19.98 -9.14
CA GLU A 65 9.64 -20.57 -10.47
C GLU A 65 10.83 -20.24 -11.41
N LEU A 66 11.38 -19.01 -11.28
CA LEU A 66 12.50 -18.56 -12.12
C LEU A 66 13.86 -18.68 -11.43
N GLY A 67 13.91 -19.05 -10.13
CA GLY A 67 15.15 -19.23 -9.37
C GLY A 67 15.97 -17.94 -9.18
N VAL A 68 15.36 -16.77 -9.26
CA VAL A 68 16.04 -15.48 -9.06
C VAL A 68 16.31 -15.29 -7.57
N ALA A 69 17.53 -14.87 -7.24
CA ALA A 69 17.92 -14.61 -5.85
C ALA A 69 16.98 -13.59 -5.16
N ALA A 70 16.54 -13.89 -3.95
CA ALA A 70 15.54 -13.07 -3.26
C ALA A 70 16.03 -11.64 -2.99
N TRP A 71 17.34 -11.44 -2.75
CA TRP A 71 17.90 -10.09 -2.58
C TRP A 71 17.71 -9.22 -3.82
N LEU A 72 17.81 -9.80 -5.02
CA LEU A 72 17.66 -9.07 -6.28
C LEU A 72 16.19 -8.71 -6.52
N VAL A 73 15.28 -9.65 -6.28
CA VAL A 73 13.84 -9.40 -6.36
C VAL A 73 13.41 -8.35 -5.32
N ALA A 74 13.92 -8.47 -4.09
CA ALA A 74 13.70 -7.50 -3.03
C ALA A 74 14.17 -6.09 -3.42
N LEU A 75 15.34 -5.98 -4.04
CA LEU A 75 15.85 -4.71 -4.54
C LEU A 75 14.93 -4.12 -5.62
N MET A 76 14.47 -4.92 -6.58
CA MET A 76 13.54 -4.49 -7.64
C MET A 76 12.24 -3.96 -7.07
N VAL A 77 11.67 -4.62 -6.06
CA VAL A 77 10.44 -4.19 -5.37
C VAL A 77 10.70 -2.98 -4.47
N ALA A 78 11.88 -2.89 -3.84
CA ALA A 78 12.24 -1.81 -2.93
C ALA A 78 12.53 -0.47 -3.65
N ILE A 79 13.14 -0.50 -4.84
CA ILE A 79 13.52 0.73 -5.58
C ILE A 79 12.35 1.71 -5.73
N PRO A 80 11.15 1.32 -6.16
CA PRO A 80 10.00 2.22 -6.22
C PRO A 80 9.62 2.88 -4.88
N LEU A 81 9.81 2.17 -3.79
CA LEU A 81 9.53 2.67 -2.43
C LEU A 81 10.64 3.60 -1.93
N LEU A 82 11.90 3.28 -2.25
CA LEU A 82 13.04 4.15 -1.90
C LEU A 82 13.01 5.48 -2.65
N VAL A 83 12.44 5.54 -3.84
CA VAL A 83 12.22 6.80 -4.57
C VAL A 83 10.91 7.51 -4.18
N ALA A 84 10.08 6.92 -3.31
CA ALA A 84 8.84 7.55 -2.86
C ALA A 84 8.99 8.96 -2.25
N PRO A 85 10.08 9.35 -1.54
CA PRO A 85 10.29 10.72 -1.12
C PRO A 85 10.23 11.76 -2.25
N PHE A 86 10.57 11.37 -3.50
CA PHE A 86 10.41 12.22 -4.67
C PHE A 86 8.95 12.54 -5.02
N ARG A 87 7.97 11.88 -4.37
CA ARG A 87 6.54 12.23 -4.48
C ARG A 87 6.29 13.69 -4.11
N ALA A 88 7.06 14.24 -3.18
CA ALA A 88 6.98 15.66 -2.83
C ALA A 88 7.28 16.56 -4.04
N VAL A 89 8.27 16.20 -4.86
CA VAL A 89 8.60 16.90 -6.10
C VAL A 89 7.47 16.78 -7.12
N THR A 90 6.91 15.58 -7.28
CA THR A 90 5.77 15.33 -8.17
C THR A 90 4.53 16.10 -7.70
N GLY A 91 4.25 16.09 -6.41
CA GLY A 91 3.17 16.85 -5.78
C GLY A 91 3.32 18.34 -6.08
N PHE A 92 4.47 18.92 -5.73
CA PHE A 92 4.77 20.32 -5.98
C PHE A 92 4.67 20.70 -7.46
N ARG A 93 5.25 19.90 -8.36
CA ARG A 93 5.13 20.12 -9.81
C ARG A 93 3.69 20.04 -10.28
N SER A 94 2.89 19.11 -9.76
CA SER A 94 1.47 18.99 -10.11
C SER A 94 0.64 20.17 -9.56
N ASP A 95 1.06 20.78 -8.43
CA ASP A 95 0.42 21.98 -7.87
C ASP A 95 0.66 23.22 -8.73
N THR A 96 1.86 23.34 -9.30
CA THR A 96 2.31 24.53 -10.04
C THR A 96 2.18 24.39 -11.55
N HIS A 97 1.79 23.19 -12.05
CA HIS A 97 1.76 22.89 -13.48
C HIS A 97 0.66 23.65 -14.24
N ARG A 98 1.03 24.14 -15.41
CA ARG A 98 0.12 24.79 -16.38
C ARG A 98 0.11 23.99 -17.67
N SER A 99 -0.89 23.13 -17.85
CA SER A 99 -1.08 22.52 -19.15
C SER A 99 -1.72 23.52 -20.12
N ALA A 100 -1.41 23.38 -21.41
CA ALA A 100 -2.06 24.16 -22.48
C ALA A 100 -3.58 23.97 -22.50
N PHE A 101 -4.07 22.86 -21.95
CA PHE A 101 -5.49 22.52 -21.87
C PHE A 101 -6.18 23.04 -20.59
N GLY A 102 -5.44 23.72 -19.67
CA GLY A 102 -5.96 24.21 -18.40
C GLY A 102 -6.16 23.15 -17.32
N TRP A 103 -5.65 21.94 -17.51
CA TRP A 103 -5.61 20.89 -16.49
C TRP A 103 -4.35 20.97 -15.63
N ARG A 104 -4.48 20.71 -14.35
CA ARG A 104 -3.38 20.77 -13.39
C ARG A 104 -2.91 19.38 -12.96
N ARG A 105 -3.82 18.52 -12.54
CA ARG A 105 -3.54 17.17 -12.00
C ARG A 105 -3.62 16.05 -13.03
N VAL A 106 -4.61 16.11 -13.92
CA VAL A 106 -4.89 15.10 -14.93
C VAL A 106 -3.65 14.71 -15.76
N PRO A 107 -2.81 15.65 -16.24
CA PRO A 107 -1.61 15.28 -17.01
C PRO A 107 -0.64 14.39 -16.23
N PHE A 108 -0.48 14.61 -14.90
CA PHE A 108 0.39 13.80 -14.06
C PHE A 108 -0.16 12.40 -13.82
N ILE A 109 -1.48 12.28 -13.57
CA ILE A 109 -2.12 10.97 -13.42
C ILE A 109 -2.01 10.18 -14.73
N TRP A 110 -2.22 10.86 -15.86
CA TRP A 110 -2.09 10.23 -17.17
C TRP A 110 -0.64 9.80 -17.48
N THR A 111 0.34 10.65 -17.23
CA THR A 111 1.76 10.31 -17.37
C THR A 111 2.14 9.14 -16.48
N GLY A 112 1.70 9.14 -15.22
CA GLY A 112 1.91 8.01 -14.31
C GLY A 112 1.25 6.73 -14.82
N THR A 113 0.04 6.81 -15.38
CA THR A 113 -0.65 5.68 -16.01
C THR A 113 0.13 5.12 -17.22
N MET A 114 0.69 6.00 -18.06
CA MET A 114 1.51 5.59 -19.21
C MET A 114 2.81 4.92 -18.76
N MET A 115 3.44 5.41 -17.69
CA MET A 115 4.62 4.78 -17.11
C MET A 115 4.30 3.38 -16.55
N GLN A 116 3.17 3.23 -15.82
CA GLN A 116 2.71 1.92 -15.35
C GLN A 116 2.46 0.98 -16.51
N PHE A 117 1.73 1.43 -17.53
CA PHE A 117 1.43 0.65 -18.72
C PHE A 117 2.71 0.20 -19.43
N ALA A 118 3.65 1.10 -19.68
CA ALA A 118 4.92 0.79 -20.32
C ALA A 118 5.72 -0.23 -19.50
N GLY A 119 5.88 0.00 -18.18
CA GLY A 119 6.59 -0.92 -17.30
C GLY A 119 5.98 -2.32 -17.27
N LEU A 120 4.65 -2.42 -17.17
CA LEU A 120 3.91 -3.69 -17.21
C LEU A 120 3.98 -4.37 -18.58
N ALA A 121 3.93 -3.61 -19.69
CA ALA A 121 4.03 -4.16 -21.03
C ALA A 121 5.42 -4.77 -21.31
N PHE A 122 6.49 -4.14 -20.80
CA PHE A 122 7.87 -4.65 -20.93
C PHE A 122 8.19 -5.77 -19.94
N MET A 123 7.53 -5.84 -18.80
CA MET A 123 7.85 -6.75 -17.70
C MET A 123 7.90 -8.23 -18.10
N PRO A 124 7.01 -8.81 -18.89
CA PRO A 124 7.12 -10.21 -19.31
C PRO A 124 8.42 -10.52 -20.06
N PHE A 125 8.84 -9.61 -20.94
CA PHE A 125 10.10 -9.76 -21.68
C PHE A 125 11.31 -9.64 -20.74
N ALA A 126 11.25 -8.70 -19.81
CA ALA A 126 12.28 -8.53 -18.79
C ALA A 126 12.44 -9.79 -17.92
N LEU A 127 11.34 -10.43 -17.53
CA LEU A 127 11.35 -11.67 -16.77
C LEU A 127 11.90 -12.86 -17.57
N LEU A 128 11.54 -12.98 -18.84
CA LEU A 128 12.10 -14.01 -19.73
C LEU A 128 13.63 -13.88 -19.89
N VAL A 129 14.11 -12.65 -20.05
CA VAL A 129 15.55 -12.39 -20.15
C VAL A 129 16.25 -12.66 -18.82
N LEU A 130 15.63 -12.27 -17.71
CA LEU A 130 16.16 -12.50 -16.35
C LEU A 130 16.28 -13.99 -16.00
N SER A 131 15.33 -14.82 -16.44
CA SER A 131 15.33 -16.27 -16.23
C SER A 131 16.32 -17.04 -17.10
N GLY A 132 17.02 -16.37 -18.02
CA GLY A 132 17.95 -17.01 -18.96
C GLY A 132 17.26 -17.85 -20.05
N GLN A 133 15.94 -17.83 -20.15
CA GLN A 133 15.17 -18.55 -21.17
C GLN A 133 15.09 -17.80 -22.51
N GLY A 134 15.69 -16.62 -22.61
CA GLY A 134 15.78 -15.84 -23.85
C GLY A 134 16.78 -16.45 -24.83
N GLN A 135 16.49 -16.36 -26.15
CA GLN A 135 17.42 -16.80 -27.20
C GLN A 135 18.70 -15.93 -27.31
N ILE A 136 18.67 -14.75 -26.68
CA ILE A 136 19.79 -13.79 -26.72
C ILE A 136 20.61 -13.95 -25.43
N GLN A 137 21.84 -14.37 -25.52
CA GLN A 137 22.77 -14.42 -24.40
C GLN A 137 23.28 -12.98 -24.12
N THR A 138 22.65 -12.33 -23.14
CA THR A 138 23.07 -11.01 -22.66
C THR A 138 23.81 -11.14 -21.32
N PRO A 139 24.74 -10.22 -21.01
CA PRO A 139 25.40 -10.23 -19.71
C PRO A 139 24.40 -10.14 -18.54
N PRO A 140 24.62 -10.86 -17.43
CA PRO A 140 23.68 -10.90 -16.30
C PRO A 140 23.28 -9.53 -15.76
N TRP A 141 24.22 -8.58 -15.68
CA TRP A 141 23.95 -7.23 -15.21
C TRP A 141 22.96 -6.47 -16.11
N LEU A 142 22.98 -6.73 -17.43
CA LEU A 142 22.04 -6.10 -18.36
C LEU A 142 20.62 -6.66 -18.18
N ASN A 143 20.50 -7.98 -17.98
CA ASN A 143 19.21 -8.64 -17.71
C ASN A 143 18.57 -8.11 -16.43
N GLN A 144 19.38 -7.98 -15.37
CA GLN A 144 18.98 -7.42 -14.09
C GLN A 144 18.57 -5.94 -14.23
N GLY A 145 19.32 -5.17 -15.01
CA GLY A 145 19.01 -3.75 -15.29
C GLY A 145 17.70 -3.57 -16.05
N ILE A 146 17.41 -4.40 -17.07
CA ILE A 146 16.16 -4.37 -17.83
C ILE A 146 14.96 -4.70 -16.91
N ALA A 147 15.09 -5.74 -16.10
CA ALA A 147 14.04 -6.11 -15.15
C ALA A 147 13.84 -5.00 -14.11
N GLY A 148 14.90 -4.50 -13.50
CA GLY A 148 14.84 -3.39 -12.54
C GLY A 148 14.21 -2.12 -13.13
N MET A 149 14.49 -1.81 -14.39
CA MET A 149 13.87 -0.67 -15.08
C MET A 149 12.37 -0.86 -15.28
N SER A 150 11.90 -2.07 -15.57
CA SER A 150 10.46 -2.36 -15.66
C SER A 150 9.75 -2.13 -14.32
N PHE A 151 10.32 -2.62 -13.21
CA PHE A 151 9.82 -2.40 -11.86
C PHE A 151 9.85 -0.91 -11.49
N LEU A 152 10.93 -0.21 -11.81
CA LEU A 152 11.06 1.23 -11.56
C LEU A 152 9.99 2.04 -12.31
N LEU A 153 9.74 1.73 -13.59
CA LEU A 153 8.71 2.40 -14.39
C LEU A 153 7.31 2.19 -13.80
N VAL A 154 6.98 0.95 -13.43
CA VAL A 154 5.69 0.66 -12.78
C VAL A 154 5.59 1.43 -11.48
N GLY A 155 6.62 1.38 -10.63
CA GLY A 155 6.63 2.05 -9.33
C GLY A 155 6.55 3.57 -9.41
N LEU A 156 7.35 4.20 -10.27
CA LEU A 156 7.28 5.65 -10.51
C LEU A 156 5.92 6.06 -11.06
N GLY A 157 5.36 5.25 -11.95
CA GLY A 157 4.01 5.46 -12.49
C GLY A 157 2.94 5.38 -11.39
N LEU A 158 3.01 4.37 -10.52
CA LEU A 158 2.14 4.22 -9.34
C LEU A 158 2.22 5.43 -8.43
N GLN A 159 3.43 5.82 -8.04
CA GLN A 159 3.67 6.93 -7.13
C GLN A 159 3.15 8.25 -7.71
N THR A 160 3.36 8.48 -9.01
CA THR A 160 2.92 9.69 -9.71
C THR A 160 1.39 9.74 -9.81
N SER A 161 0.75 8.66 -10.26
CA SER A 161 -0.71 8.55 -10.37
C SER A 161 -1.38 8.71 -9.01
N GLN A 162 -0.86 8.03 -7.98
CA GLN A 162 -1.41 8.07 -6.63
C GLN A 162 -1.30 9.46 -6.01
N THR A 163 -0.12 10.12 -6.12
CA THR A 163 0.10 11.45 -5.55
C THR A 163 -0.82 12.49 -6.20
N ALA A 164 -0.84 12.54 -7.53
CA ALA A 164 -1.68 13.49 -8.25
C ALA A 164 -3.18 13.16 -8.14
N GLY A 165 -3.54 11.87 -8.07
CA GLY A 165 -4.92 11.41 -7.91
C GLY A 165 -5.50 11.73 -6.53
N LEU A 166 -4.75 11.51 -5.45
CA LEU A 166 -5.15 11.91 -4.10
C LEU A 166 -5.27 13.44 -4.00
N ALA A 167 -4.33 14.17 -4.59
CA ALA A 167 -4.40 15.63 -4.64
C ALA A 167 -5.64 16.11 -5.42
N LEU A 168 -5.99 15.47 -6.55
CA LEU A 168 -7.22 15.77 -7.28
C LEU A 168 -8.46 15.48 -6.44
N ALA A 169 -8.49 14.34 -5.75
CA ALA A 169 -9.60 13.96 -4.88
C ALA A 169 -9.82 14.98 -3.75
N THR A 170 -8.73 15.47 -3.12
CA THR A 170 -8.79 16.50 -2.08
C THR A 170 -9.16 17.88 -2.62
N ASP A 171 -8.73 18.22 -3.84
CA ASP A 171 -9.09 19.49 -4.50
C ASP A 171 -10.59 19.55 -4.87
N LEU A 172 -11.20 18.40 -5.19
CA LEU A 172 -12.62 18.30 -5.55
C LEU A 172 -13.54 18.18 -4.33
N ALA A 173 -13.01 17.77 -3.19
CA ALA A 173 -13.78 17.57 -1.96
C ALA A 173 -13.93 18.89 -1.18
N ASP A 174 -15.12 19.09 -0.59
CA ASP A 174 -15.35 20.15 0.39
C ASP A 174 -14.45 19.94 1.61
N GLU A 175 -14.01 21.00 2.27
CA GLU A 175 -13.09 20.94 3.42
C GLU A 175 -13.55 19.96 4.50
N LYS A 176 -14.85 19.92 4.79
CA LYS A 176 -15.47 19.03 5.78
C LYS A 176 -15.49 17.55 5.36
N THR A 177 -15.48 17.26 4.05
CA THR A 177 -15.60 15.89 3.52
C THR A 177 -14.24 15.33 3.05
N ARG A 178 -13.19 16.15 2.94
CA ARG A 178 -11.84 15.72 2.51
C ARG A 178 -11.34 14.45 3.20
N PRO A 179 -11.38 14.35 4.55
CA PRO A 179 -10.89 13.15 5.22
C PRO A 179 -11.65 11.90 4.80
N ARG A 180 -12.96 12.01 4.59
CA ARG A 180 -13.82 10.89 4.15
C ARG A 180 -13.53 10.45 2.74
N VAL A 181 -13.30 11.41 1.85
CA VAL A 181 -12.93 11.15 0.45
C VAL A 181 -11.61 10.39 0.40
N VAL A 182 -10.63 10.82 1.17
CA VAL A 182 -9.32 10.15 1.22
C VAL A 182 -9.42 8.77 1.84
N ALA A 183 -10.17 8.61 2.93
CA ALA A 183 -10.41 7.30 3.53
C ALA A 183 -11.05 6.33 2.51
N LEU A 184 -12.02 6.80 1.71
CA LEU A 184 -12.60 6.01 0.63
C LEU A 184 -11.54 5.62 -0.41
N MET A 185 -10.62 6.52 -0.77
CA MET A 185 -9.53 6.21 -1.71
C MET A 185 -8.68 5.03 -1.21
N TYR A 186 -8.28 5.02 0.07
CA TYR A 186 -7.51 3.92 0.64
C TYR A 186 -8.31 2.61 0.74
N VAL A 187 -9.59 2.68 1.06
CA VAL A 187 -10.46 1.49 1.03
C VAL A 187 -10.55 0.92 -0.39
N MET A 188 -10.67 1.77 -1.41
CA MET A 188 -10.70 1.33 -2.81
C MET A 188 -9.36 0.72 -3.26
N LEU A 189 -8.23 1.22 -2.73
CA LEU A 189 -6.91 0.60 -2.92
C LEU A 189 -6.90 -0.83 -2.36
N LEU A 190 -7.31 -1.00 -1.10
CA LEU A 190 -7.35 -2.32 -0.45
C LEU A 190 -8.33 -3.27 -1.15
N LEU A 191 -9.49 -2.78 -1.59
CA LEU A 191 -10.43 -3.57 -2.39
C LEU A 191 -9.82 -3.96 -3.74
N GLY A 192 -9.03 -3.08 -4.36
CA GLY A 192 -8.24 -3.38 -5.54
C GLY A 192 -7.24 -4.51 -5.30
N MET A 193 -6.51 -4.47 -4.17
CA MET A 193 -5.60 -5.54 -3.77
C MET A 193 -6.32 -6.87 -3.55
N VAL A 194 -7.38 -6.89 -2.75
CA VAL A 194 -8.17 -8.10 -2.46
C VAL A 194 -8.74 -8.69 -3.75
N GLY A 195 -9.44 -7.87 -4.53
CA GLY A 195 -10.09 -8.32 -5.75
C GLY A 195 -9.12 -8.84 -6.80
N SER A 196 -7.99 -8.15 -7.00
CA SER A 196 -6.98 -8.58 -7.97
C SER A 196 -6.23 -9.83 -7.50
N SER A 197 -5.85 -9.92 -6.23
CA SER A 197 -5.18 -11.11 -5.69
C SER A 197 -6.07 -12.35 -5.81
N PHE A 198 -7.37 -12.18 -5.55
CA PHE A 198 -8.35 -13.26 -5.74
C PHE A 198 -8.47 -13.64 -7.22
N ALA A 199 -8.61 -12.66 -8.13
CA ALA A 199 -8.70 -12.90 -9.57
C ALA A 199 -7.43 -13.55 -10.12
N PHE A 200 -6.24 -13.06 -9.73
CA PHE A 200 -4.96 -13.65 -10.14
C PHE A 200 -4.81 -15.07 -9.59
N GLY A 201 -5.19 -15.30 -8.32
CA GLY A 201 -5.20 -16.62 -7.72
C GLY A 201 -6.05 -17.61 -8.50
N LEU A 202 -7.27 -17.25 -8.89
CA LEU A 202 -8.13 -18.10 -9.73
C LEU A 202 -7.51 -18.38 -11.11
N MET A 203 -6.93 -17.36 -11.75
CA MET A 203 -6.31 -17.52 -13.07
C MET A 203 -5.04 -18.38 -13.04
N LEU A 204 -4.35 -18.44 -11.89
CA LEU A 204 -3.09 -19.17 -11.68
C LEU A 204 -3.28 -20.55 -11.05
N GLN A 205 -4.50 -21.09 -10.98
CA GLN A 205 -4.76 -22.45 -10.48
C GLN A 205 -3.90 -23.50 -11.20
N ASP A 206 -3.83 -23.40 -12.55
CA ASP A 206 -2.89 -24.17 -13.35
C ASP A 206 -1.81 -23.22 -13.85
N PHE A 207 -0.78 -23.01 -13.05
CA PHE A 207 0.29 -22.09 -13.38
C PHE A 207 1.01 -22.49 -14.67
N THR A 208 1.13 -21.54 -15.59
CA THR A 208 2.01 -21.62 -16.74
C THR A 208 2.65 -20.24 -17.01
N PRO A 209 3.90 -20.19 -17.54
CA PRO A 209 4.52 -18.92 -17.91
C PRO A 209 3.67 -18.08 -18.86
N LYS A 210 2.92 -18.74 -19.78
CA LYS A 210 2.01 -18.06 -20.69
C LYS A 210 0.86 -17.36 -19.95
N LYS A 211 0.23 -18.03 -18.96
CA LYS A 211 -0.83 -17.41 -18.13
C LYS A 211 -0.29 -16.20 -17.36
N MET A 212 0.94 -16.28 -16.85
CA MET A 212 1.56 -15.16 -16.15
C MET A 212 1.76 -13.95 -17.06
N ILE A 213 2.25 -14.15 -18.29
CA ILE A 213 2.36 -13.09 -19.32
C ILE A 213 0.98 -12.47 -19.60
N GLN A 214 -0.06 -13.30 -19.76
CA GLN A 214 -1.43 -12.82 -20.01
C GLN A 214 -1.97 -11.98 -18.85
N ILE A 215 -1.69 -12.37 -17.61
CA ILE A 215 -2.10 -11.61 -16.42
C ILE A 215 -1.40 -10.25 -16.39
N ILE A 216 -0.08 -10.20 -16.58
CA ILE A 216 0.68 -8.94 -16.56
C ILE A 216 0.20 -8.00 -17.66
N GLN A 217 0.05 -8.50 -18.89
CA GLN A 217 -0.41 -7.68 -20.03
C GLN A 217 -1.88 -7.27 -19.88
N GLY A 218 -2.74 -8.19 -19.44
CA GLY A 218 -4.14 -7.90 -19.13
C GLY A 218 -4.28 -6.83 -18.05
N HIS A 219 -3.43 -6.91 -17.01
CA HIS A 219 -3.36 -5.89 -15.97
C HIS A 219 -2.91 -4.53 -16.52
N ALA A 220 -1.93 -4.50 -17.44
CA ALA A 220 -1.49 -3.25 -18.08
C ALA A 220 -2.65 -2.57 -18.83
N VAL A 221 -3.39 -3.33 -19.64
CA VAL A 221 -4.56 -2.81 -20.38
C VAL A 221 -5.66 -2.36 -19.43
N LEU A 222 -5.96 -3.16 -18.40
CA LEU A 222 -6.98 -2.82 -17.40
C LEU A 222 -6.63 -1.54 -16.64
N THR A 223 -5.36 -1.34 -16.29
CA THR A 223 -4.86 -0.11 -15.66
C THR A 223 -5.12 1.10 -16.56
N LEU A 224 -4.81 0.98 -17.85
CA LEU A 224 -5.05 2.05 -18.81
C LEU A 224 -6.54 2.42 -18.91
N VAL A 225 -7.40 1.40 -19.01
CA VAL A 225 -8.86 1.58 -19.14
C VAL A 225 -9.46 2.18 -17.87
N LEU A 226 -9.15 1.61 -16.70
CA LEU A 226 -9.70 2.08 -15.42
C LEU A 226 -9.26 3.51 -15.09
N ASN A 227 -7.97 3.83 -15.32
CA ASN A 227 -7.49 5.19 -15.10
C ASN A 227 -8.05 6.18 -16.12
N GLY A 228 -8.25 5.77 -17.37
CA GLY A 228 -8.97 6.57 -18.38
C GLY A 228 -10.40 6.89 -17.95
N ILE A 229 -11.15 5.89 -17.45
CA ILE A 229 -12.50 6.09 -16.89
C ILE A 229 -12.45 6.98 -15.65
N SER A 230 -11.47 6.76 -14.77
CA SER A 230 -11.26 7.55 -13.56
C SER A 230 -11.10 9.04 -13.84
N LEU A 231 -10.35 9.38 -14.88
CA LEU A 231 -10.02 10.78 -15.23
C LEU A 231 -11.12 11.47 -16.04
N TRP A 232 -12.07 10.74 -16.57
CA TRP A 232 -13.08 11.29 -17.49
C TRP A 232 -13.91 12.40 -16.84
N LYS A 233 -13.76 13.65 -17.33
CA LYS A 233 -14.49 14.85 -16.87
C LYS A 233 -14.38 15.09 -15.35
N GLN A 234 -13.23 14.82 -14.74
CA GLN A 234 -13.02 15.05 -13.30
C GLN A 234 -12.52 16.44 -12.98
N GLU A 235 -11.54 16.95 -13.73
CA GLU A 235 -10.95 18.26 -13.47
C GLU A 235 -11.61 19.34 -14.35
N SER A 236 -12.12 20.39 -13.71
CA SER A 236 -12.60 21.59 -14.41
C SER A 236 -11.42 22.46 -14.86
N ARG A 237 -11.56 23.09 -16.00
CA ARG A 237 -10.55 24.03 -16.50
C ARG A 237 -10.70 25.36 -15.77
N ASP A 238 -9.76 25.70 -14.88
CA ASP A 238 -9.75 27.00 -14.19
C ASP A 238 -8.38 27.67 -14.31
N PRO A 239 -8.17 28.52 -15.33
CA PRO A 239 -6.91 29.24 -15.53
C PRO A 239 -6.69 30.38 -14.53
N VAL A 240 -7.76 30.92 -13.91
CA VAL A 240 -7.68 32.06 -13.01
C VAL A 240 -7.14 31.67 -11.64
N ARG A 241 -7.65 30.56 -11.08
CA ARG A 241 -7.19 30.04 -9.79
C ARG A 241 -5.73 29.58 -9.84
N ALA A 242 -5.29 29.07 -10.99
CA ALA A 242 -3.90 28.67 -11.22
C ALA A 242 -2.93 29.90 -11.22
N ALA A 243 -3.41 31.08 -11.51
CA ALA A 243 -2.62 32.32 -11.48
C ALA A 243 -2.51 32.89 -10.06
N ALA A 244 -3.56 32.82 -9.25
CA ALA A 244 -3.60 33.37 -7.89
C ALA A 244 -2.64 32.63 -6.93
N LEU A 245 -2.53 31.28 -7.04
CA LEU A 245 -1.66 30.44 -6.20
C LEU A 245 -0.15 30.69 -6.40
N ARG A 246 0.24 31.53 -7.37
CA ARG A 246 1.66 31.88 -7.61
C ARG A 246 2.21 32.98 -6.71
N LEU A 247 1.35 33.69 -6.02
CA LEU A 247 1.75 34.85 -5.22
C LEU A 247 1.93 34.52 -3.73
N GLU A 248 1.61 33.31 -3.29
CA GLU A 248 1.85 32.89 -1.91
C GLU A 248 3.31 32.51 -1.71
N ILE A 249 4.00 33.24 -0.82
CA ILE A 249 5.36 32.94 -0.37
C ILE A 249 5.29 31.67 0.49
N GLN A 250 5.76 30.56 -0.07
CA GLN A 250 5.82 29.30 0.68
C GLN A 250 7.03 29.31 1.64
N PRO A 251 6.86 28.87 2.91
CA PRO A 251 7.97 28.79 3.85
C PRO A 251 9.02 27.77 3.35
N VAL A 252 10.29 28.06 3.60
CA VAL A 252 11.40 27.16 3.21
C VAL A 252 11.23 25.83 3.99
N PHE A 253 11.03 24.74 3.27
CA PHE A 253 10.80 23.41 3.83
C PHE A 253 11.83 23.02 4.90
N MET A 254 13.11 23.34 4.68
CA MET A 254 14.21 22.94 5.57
C MET A 254 14.11 23.56 6.97
N ASP A 255 13.62 24.79 7.10
CA ASP A 255 13.50 25.48 8.39
C ASP A 255 12.35 24.90 9.21
N VAL A 256 11.23 24.60 8.55
CA VAL A 256 10.08 23.95 9.19
C VAL A 256 10.44 22.52 9.60
N TRP A 257 11.17 21.80 8.75
CA TRP A 257 11.67 20.45 9.03
C TRP A 257 12.63 20.40 10.23
N ARG A 258 13.60 21.31 10.28
CA ARG A 258 14.54 21.39 11.42
C ARG A 258 13.82 21.63 12.76
N ARG A 259 12.82 22.53 12.75
CA ARG A 259 11.99 22.81 13.95
C ARG A 259 11.17 21.61 14.35
N PHE A 260 10.61 20.86 13.40
CA PHE A 260 9.85 19.63 13.65
C PHE A 260 10.72 18.53 14.29
N ILE A 261 11.90 18.25 13.73
CA ILE A 261 12.82 17.21 14.26
C ILE A 261 13.44 17.61 15.60
N SER A 262 13.60 18.89 15.92
CA SER A 262 14.12 19.33 17.22
C SER A 262 13.19 18.94 18.38
N ASN A 263 11.90 18.69 18.09
CA ASN A 263 10.97 18.16 19.09
C ASN A 263 11.25 16.66 19.36
N GLY A 264 11.71 16.34 20.56
CA GLY A 264 12.06 14.96 20.96
C GLY A 264 10.90 13.97 20.84
N ARG A 265 9.64 14.43 21.03
CA ARG A 265 8.43 13.61 20.86
C ARG A 265 8.17 13.28 19.40
N ALA A 266 8.31 14.26 18.49
CA ALA A 266 8.17 14.05 17.05
C ALA A 266 9.25 13.09 16.51
N ARG A 267 10.51 13.28 16.94
CA ARG A 267 11.61 12.39 16.56
C ARG A 267 11.35 10.95 17.03
N ARG A 268 10.90 10.74 18.28
CA ARG A 268 10.56 9.41 18.79
C ARG A 268 9.39 8.79 18.02
N PHE A 269 8.39 9.59 17.67
CA PHE A 269 7.26 9.15 16.83
C PHE A 269 7.75 8.66 15.46
N LEU A 270 8.60 9.41 14.77
CA LEU A 270 9.14 8.99 13.47
C LEU A 270 9.96 7.70 13.56
N TRP A 271 10.77 7.53 14.62
CA TRP A 271 11.46 6.26 14.87
C TRP A 271 10.49 5.10 15.11
N THR A 272 9.42 5.33 15.86
CA THR A 272 8.36 4.34 16.07
C THR A 272 7.71 3.93 14.75
N VAL A 273 7.40 4.89 13.88
CA VAL A 273 6.86 4.63 12.54
C VAL A 273 7.86 3.82 11.71
N ALA A 274 9.14 4.20 11.70
CA ALA A 274 10.17 3.50 10.95
C ALA A 274 10.32 2.04 11.39
N LEU A 275 10.46 1.81 12.70
CA LEU A 275 10.65 0.47 13.28
C LEU A 275 9.44 -0.44 13.05
N GLY A 276 8.23 0.06 13.32
CA GLY A 276 7.03 -0.74 13.13
C GLY A 276 6.73 -1.00 11.65
N THR A 277 6.98 -0.02 10.77
CA THR A 277 6.88 -0.25 9.34
C THR A 277 7.91 -1.29 8.88
N ALA A 278 9.14 -1.20 9.32
CA ALA A 278 10.16 -2.21 9.00
C ALA A 278 9.75 -3.60 9.49
N ALA A 279 9.23 -3.70 10.71
CA ALA A 279 8.80 -4.96 11.31
C ALA A 279 7.62 -5.63 10.57
N PHE A 280 6.75 -4.86 9.92
CA PHE A 280 5.62 -5.41 9.19
C PHE A 280 5.86 -5.61 7.69
N ASN A 281 6.94 -5.02 7.11
CA ASN A 281 7.16 -5.06 5.67
C ASN A 281 8.38 -5.90 5.24
N MET A 282 9.25 -6.37 6.16
CA MET A 282 10.35 -7.26 5.76
C MET A 282 9.84 -8.55 5.12
N GLN A 283 8.74 -9.09 5.62
CA GLN A 283 8.09 -10.30 5.14
C GLN A 283 7.46 -10.16 3.75
N ASP A 284 7.20 -8.95 3.26
CA ASP A 284 6.48 -8.74 2.00
C ASP A 284 7.16 -9.38 0.80
N ILE A 285 8.48 -9.58 0.85
CA ILE A 285 9.22 -10.23 -0.23
C ILE A 285 9.38 -11.74 -0.04
N ILE A 286 9.20 -12.24 1.16
CA ILE A 286 9.50 -13.64 1.50
C ILE A 286 8.26 -14.48 1.82
N LEU A 287 7.12 -13.87 2.07
CA LEU A 287 5.91 -14.56 2.54
C LEU A 287 5.37 -15.56 1.51
N GLU A 288 5.17 -15.11 0.27
CA GLU A 288 4.70 -15.96 -0.82
C GLU A 288 5.76 -17.00 -1.22
N PRO A 289 7.06 -16.65 -1.36
CA PRO A 289 8.11 -17.65 -1.55
C PRO A 289 8.18 -18.70 -0.43
N TYR A 290 8.03 -18.32 0.84
CA TYR A 290 7.94 -19.25 1.96
C TYR A 290 6.78 -20.26 1.77
N GLY A 291 5.60 -19.75 1.42
CA GLY A 291 4.45 -20.60 1.10
C GLY A 291 4.73 -21.56 -0.04
N GLY A 292 5.44 -21.13 -1.09
CA GLY A 292 5.78 -21.96 -2.24
C GLY A 292 6.92 -22.95 -1.98
N GLU A 293 8.05 -22.49 -1.42
CA GLU A 293 9.24 -23.31 -1.20
C GLU A 293 9.11 -24.27 -0.01
N ILE A 294 8.58 -23.78 1.10
CA ILE A 294 8.55 -24.53 2.37
C ILE A 294 7.24 -25.31 2.52
N LEU A 295 6.10 -24.64 2.37
CA LEU A 295 4.78 -25.26 2.56
C LEU A 295 4.23 -25.92 1.29
N LYS A 296 4.96 -25.86 0.16
CA LYS A 296 4.60 -26.46 -1.13
C LYS A 296 3.23 -26.00 -1.64
N LEU A 297 2.82 -24.80 -1.29
CA LEU A 297 1.56 -24.21 -1.75
C LEU A 297 1.62 -23.89 -3.25
N SER A 298 0.50 -24.01 -3.94
CA SER A 298 0.40 -23.61 -5.36
C SER A 298 0.58 -22.11 -5.55
N VAL A 299 0.88 -21.68 -6.78
CA VAL A 299 0.97 -20.25 -7.15
C VAL A 299 -0.34 -19.52 -6.85
N SER A 300 -1.47 -20.18 -7.13
CA SER A 300 -2.80 -19.66 -6.80
C SER A 300 -2.96 -19.39 -5.29
N ALA A 301 -2.62 -20.37 -4.45
CA ALA A 301 -2.75 -20.25 -3.00
C ALA A 301 -1.84 -19.14 -2.42
N THR A 302 -0.60 -19.05 -2.88
CA THR A 302 0.33 -17.99 -2.43
C THR A 302 -0.10 -16.60 -2.92
N THR A 303 -0.62 -16.47 -4.13
CA THR A 303 -1.17 -15.19 -4.62
C THR A 303 -2.36 -14.71 -3.78
N MET A 304 -3.17 -15.63 -3.24
CA MET A 304 -4.29 -15.29 -2.36
C MET A 304 -3.83 -14.77 -0.97
N LEU A 305 -2.57 -14.98 -0.56
CA LEU A 305 -2.03 -14.46 0.71
C LEU A 305 -2.10 -12.92 0.75
N THR A 306 -1.83 -12.25 -0.37
CA THR A 306 -1.97 -10.80 -0.46
C THR A 306 -3.42 -10.33 -0.23
N ALA A 307 -4.42 -11.09 -0.73
CA ALA A 307 -5.82 -10.84 -0.44
C ALA A 307 -6.13 -11.01 1.06
N LEU A 308 -5.54 -12.01 1.69
CA LEU A 308 -5.72 -12.31 3.10
C LEU A 308 -5.11 -11.22 3.99
N LEU A 309 -3.88 -10.77 3.69
CA LEU A 309 -3.24 -9.61 4.33
C LEU A 309 -4.10 -8.34 4.21
N ALA A 310 -4.55 -8.02 2.99
CA ALA A 310 -5.37 -6.83 2.74
C ALA A 310 -6.74 -6.93 3.43
N SER A 311 -7.33 -8.13 3.53
CA SER A 311 -8.58 -8.36 4.26
C SER A 311 -8.42 -8.13 5.76
N GLY A 312 -7.31 -8.62 6.34
CA GLY A 312 -6.94 -8.30 7.72
C GLY A 312 -6.81 -6.80 7.96
N SER A 313 -6.12 -6.09 7.05
CA SER A 313 -5.98 -4.63 7.11
C SER A 313 -7.31 -3.89 6.99
N LEU A 314 -8.21 -4.32 6.11
CA LEU A 314 -9.56 -3.74 5.98
C LEU A 314 -10.38 -3.89 7.28
N LEU A 315 -10.34 -5.07 7.90
CA LEU A 315 -10.99 -5.29 9.19
C LEU A 315 -10.38 -4.39 10.28
N ALA A 316 -9.05 -4.28 10.29
CA ALA A 316 -8.34 -3.40 11.21
C ALA A 316 -8.76 -1.94 11.03
N PHE A 317 -8.88 -1.44 9.80
CA PHE A 317 -9.34 -0.09 9.51
C PHE A 317 -10.75 0.18 10.01
N ALA A 318 -11.67 -0.78 9.82
CA ALA A 318 -13.04 -0.66 10.31
C ALA A 318 -13.11 -0.59 11.85
N LEU A 319 -12.34 -1.46 12.52
CA LEU A 319 -12.28 -1.48 14.00
C LEU A 319 -11.54 -0.26 14.56
N ALA A 320 -10.46 0.17 13.90
CA ALA A 320 -9.71 1.37 14.26
C ALA A 320 -10.58 2.63 14.21
N SER A 321 -11.31 2.82 13.13
CA SER A 321 -12.25 3.92 12.98
C SER A 321 -13.27 3.97 14.13
N ARG A 322 -13.86 2.82 14.46
CA ARG A 322 -14.82 2.72 15.59
C ARG A 322 -14.17 2.96 16.94
N SER A 323 -12.92 2.50 17.14
CA SER A 323 -12.19 2.69 18.39
C SER A 323 -11.76 4.14 18.59
N LEU A 324 -11.24 4.79 17.54
CA LEU A 324 -10.85 6.20 17.58
C LEU A 324 -12.05 7.12 17.78
N SER A 325 -13.21 6.81 17.17
CA SER A 325 -14.45 7.57 17.41
C SER A 325 -14.95 7.51 18.85
N ARG A 326 -14.53 6.50 19.62
CA ARG A 326 -14.80 6.35 21.06
C ARG A 326 -13.72 6.98 21.94
N GLY A 327 -12.74 7.69 21.35
CA GLY A 327 -11.70 8.40 22.08
C GLY A 327 -10.51 7.54 22.48
N THR A 328 -10.30 6.36 21.87
CA THR A 328 -9.10 5.56 22.12
C THR A 328 -7.85 6.33 21.68
N ASP A 329 -6.80 6.30 22.52
CA ASP A 329 -5.51 6.92 22.18
C ASP A 329 -4.91 6.24 20.92
N PRO A 330 -4.57 7.01 19.87
CA PRO A 330 -3.95 6.48 18.64
C PRO A 330 -2.69 5.64 18.89
N TYR A 331 -1.86 6.01 19.85
CA TYR A 331 -0.65 5.23 20.19
C TYR A 331 -0.99 3.88 20.81
N ARG A 332 -2.05 3.80 21.63
CA ARG A 332 -2.55 2.51 22.15
C ARG A 332 -3.07 1.62 21.02
N LEU A 333 -3.75 2.22 20.05
CA LEU A 333 -4.23 1.48 18.88
C LEU A 333 -3.06 0.91 18.07
N ALA A 334 -2.01 1.71 17.83
CA ALA A 334 -0.80 1.25 17.18
C ALA A 334 -0.10 0.12 17.98
N ALA A 335 -0.06 0.23 19.32
CA ALA A 335 0.49 -0.82 20.19
C ALA A 335 -0.32 -2.12 20.11
N TYR A 336 -1.65 -2.05 20.06
CA TYR A 336 -2.48 -3.25 19.82
C TYR A 336 -2.15 -3.91 18.48
N GLY A 337 -1.90 -3.12 17.42
CA GLY A 337 -1.44 -3.65 16.13
C GLY A 337 -0.14 -4.43 16.26
N VAL A 338 0.85 -3.87 16.97
CA VAL A 338 2.14 -4.54 17.25
C VAL A 338 1.93 -5.84 18.03
N VAL A 339 1.12 -5.82 19.11
CA VAL A 339 0.83 -7.02 19.92
C VAL A 339 0.11 -8.08 19.10
N CYS A 340 -0.80 -7.71 18.19
CA CYS A 340 -1.47 -8.66 17.28
C CYS A 340 -0.53 -9.22 16.21
N GLY A 341 0.47 -8.47 15.76
CA GLY A 341 1.46 -8.92 14.80
C GLY A 341 2.36 -10.04 15.34
N MET A 342 2.76 -9.99 16.62
CA MET A 342 3.65 -10.98 17.23
C MET A 342 3.13 -12.43 17.10
N PRO A 343 1.90 -12.78 17.55
CA PRO A 343 1.36 -14.12 17.35
C PRO A 343 1.15 -14.44 15.86
N GLY A 344 0.91 -13.43 15.01
CA GLY A 344 0.82 -13.63 13.57
C GLY A 344 2.13 -14.18 12.98
N PHE A 345 3.26 -13.54 13.25
CA PHE A 345 4.58 -14.03 12.82
C PHE A 345 4.95 -15.36 13.48
N SER A 346 4.63 -15.55 14.77
CA SER A 346 4.82 -16.82 15.44
C SER A 346 4.04 -17.96 14.76
N ALA A 347 2.79 -17.72 14.38
CA ALA A 347 1.97 -18.68 13.66
C ALA A 347 2.58 -19.07 12.29
N VAL A 348 3.15 -18.08 11.57
CA VAL A 348 3.87 -18.35 10.31
C VAL A 348 5.10 -19.23 10.55
N ILE A 349 5.91 -18.95 11.57
CA ILE A 349 7.10 -19.75 11.92
C ILE A 349 6.72 -21.19 12.27
N PHE A 350 5.68 -21.37 13.09
CA PHE A 350 5.27 -22.70 13.55
C PHE A 350 4.44 -23.50 12.53
N ALA A 351 3.98 -22.87 11.44
CA ALA A 351 3.17 -23.55 10.43
C ALA A 351 3.91 -24.70 9.76
N ALA A 352 5.17 -24.54 9.39
CA ALA A 352 5.96 -25.58 8.74
C ALA A 352 6.33 -26.73 9.70
N PRO A 353 6.86 -26.51 10.93
CA PRO A 353 7.14 -27.59 11.86
C PRO A 353 5.91 -28.40 12.28
N LEU A 354 4.72 -27.80 12.29
CA LEU A 354 3.46 -28.45 12.65
C LEU A 354 2.71 -29.02 11.43
N ASP A 355 3.19 -28.77 10.21
CA ASP A 355 2.53 -29.13 8.94
C ASP A 355 1.07 -28.63 8.87
N LEU A 356 0.84 -27.41 9.35
CA LEU A 356 -0.48 -26.81 9.46
C LEU A 356 -0.64 -25.56 8.58
N ASN A 357 -1.05 -25.75 7.32
CA ASN A 357 -1.29 -24.64 6.39
C ASN A 357 -2.33 -23.63 6.92
N MET A 358 -3.35 -24.09 7.67
CA MET A 358 -4.34 -23.18 8.28
C MET A 358 -3.72 -22.22 9.29
N LEU A 359 -2.69 -22.67 10.04
CA LEU A 359 -1.96 -21.81 10.96
C LEU A 359 -1.20 -20.71 10.22
N PHE A 360 -0.62 -21.04 9.05
CA PHE A 360 0.02 -20.08 8.15
C PHE A 360 -0.97 -19.01 7.68
N PHE A 361 -2.13 -19.41 7.15
CA PHE A 361 -3.14 -18.46 6.69
C PHE A 361 -3.69 -17.58 7.83
N ALA A 362 -3.93 -18.15 9.00
CA ALA A 362 -4.33 -17.38 10.17
C ALA A 362 -3.24 -16.37 10.59
N GLY A 363 -1.97 -16.78 10.56
CA GLY A 363 -0.82 -15.92 10.83
C GLY A 363 -0.76 -14.74 9.86
N VAL A 364 -0.90 -14.99 8.56
CA VAL A 364 -0.91 -13.97 7.51
C VAL A 364 -2.04 -12.96 7.72
N PHE A 365 -3.25 -13.43 8.03
CA PHE A 365 -4.37 -12.54 8.35
C PHE A 365 -4.09 -11.67 9.58
N CYS A 366 -3.52 -12.26 10.65
CA CYS A 366 -3.15 -11.53 11.86
C CYS A 366 -2.05 -10.50 11.62
N ILE A 367 -1.07 -10.80 10.76
CA ILE A 367 -0.03 -9.84 10.34
C ILE A 367 -0.69 -8.66 9.62
N GLY A 368 -1.56 -8.92 8.64
CA GLY A 368 -2.30 -7.86 7.93
C GLY A 368 -3.16 -7.02 8.86
N PHE A 369 -3.86 -7.65 9.80
CA PHE A 369 -4.65 -6.97 10.81
C PHE A 369 -3.79 -6.09 11.74
N GLY A 370 -2.67 -6.63 12.23
CA GLY A 370 -1.71 -5.88 13.07
C GLY A 370 -1.11 -4.68 12.35
N ALA A 371 -0.65 -4.88 11.10
CA ALA A 371 -0.13 -3.82 10.24
C ALA A 371 -1.16 -2.72 9.97
N GLY A 372 -2.42 -3.11 9.72
CA GLY A 372 -3.53 -2.17 9.53
C GLY A 372 -3.80 -1.30 10.76
N LEU A 373 -3.89 -1.91 11.96
CA LEU A 373 -4.05 -1.16 13.22
C LEU A 373 -2.88 -0.23 13.49
N PHE A 374 -1.64 -0.70 13.25
CA PHE A 374 -0.43 0.10 13.41
C PHE A 374 -0.43 1.30 12.47
N SER A 375 -0.74 1.09 11.19
CA SER A 375 -0.78 2.16 10.18
C SER A 375 -1.83 3.23 10.52
N VAL A 376 -3.07 2.84 10.82
CA VAL A 376 -4.13 3.80 11.19
C VAL A 376 -3.81 4.50 12.52
N GLY A 377 -3.31 3.77 13.51
CA GLY A 377 -2.93 4.34 14.80
C GLY A 377 -1.82 5.39 14.66
N THR A 378 -0.77 5.09 13.90
CA THR A 378 0.33 6.04 13.67
C THR A 378 -0.08 7.21 12.79
N LEU A 379 -0.93 6.99 11.79
CA LEU A 379 -1.49 8.05 10.96
C LEU A 379 -2.34 9.02 11.81
N ALA A 380 -3.26 8.50 12.62
CA ALA A 380 -4.07 9.31 13.54
C ALA A 380 -3.20 10.05 14.57
N ALA A 381 -2.11 9.42 15.05
CA ALA A 381 -1.15 10.06 15.95
C ALA A 381 -0.40 11.21 15.26
N ALA A 382 -0.04 11.07 13.98
CA ALA A 382 0.61 12.13 13.20
C ALA A 382 -0.25 13.40 13.14
N MET A 383 -1.57 13.23 12.99
CA MET A 383 -2.54 14.35 12.97
C MET A 383 -2.63 15.07 14.31
N GLY A 384 -2.48 14.37 15.42
CA GLY A 384 -2.57 14.92 16.77
C GLY A 384 -1.25 15.40 17.36
N LEU A 385 -0.15 15.33 16.62
CA LEU A 385 1.20 15.60 17.15
C LEU A 385 1.48 17.07 17.38
N GLU A 386 0.91 17.95 16.55
CA GLU A 386 1.27 19.36 16.50
C GLU A 386 0.03 20.28 16.40
N ARG A 387 0.28 21.58 16.59
CA ARG A 387 -0.73 22.61 16.33
C ARG A 387 -1.20 22.53 14.87
N LYS A 388 -2.42 22.96 14.60
CA LYS A 388 -3.06 22.90 13.25
C LYS A 388 -2.19 23.35 12.07
N GLU A 389 -1.22 24.24 12.33
CA GLU A 389 -0.29 24.78 11.33
C GLU A 389 0.74 23.76 10.82
N PHE A 390 1.03 22.69 11.56
CA PHE A 390 2.08 21.70 11.23
C PHE A 390 1.55 20.30 10.90
N VAL A 391 0.24 20.10 10.84
CA VAL A 391 -0.36 18.80 10.55
C VAL A 391 0.09 18.28 9.19
N GLY A 392 0.12 19.11 8.16
CA GLY A 392 0.60 18.72 6.83
C GLY A 392 2.06 18.24 6.82
N LEU A 393 2.93 18.92 7.61
CA LEU A 393 4.33 18.49 7.76
C LEU A 393 4.45 17.15 8.48
N ALA A 394 3.68 16.97 9.57
CA ALA A 394 3.69 15.73 10.34
C ALA A 394 3.23 14.52 9.50
N LEU A 395 2.21 14.71 8.68
CA LEU A 395 1.70 13.70 7.74
C LEU A 395 2.69 13.41 6.61
N GLY A 396 3.29 14.46 6.03
CA GLY A 396 4.33 14.32 5.02
C GLY A 396 5.56 13.58 5.58
N ALA A 397 5.99 13.90 6.81
CA ALA A 397 7.08 13.23 7.49
C ALA A 397 6.75 11.76 7.80
N TRP A 398 5.53 11.49 8.29
CA TRP A 398 5.04 10.13 8.52
C TRP A 398 5.08 9.30 7.23
N GLY A 399 4.51 9.81 6.14
CA GLY A 399 4.47 9.10 4.86
C GLY A 399 5.86 8.87 4.25
N ALA A 400 6.77 9.86 4.33
CA ALA A 400 8.14 9.72 3.86
C ALA A 400 8.91 8.66 4.65
N VAL A 401 8.81 8.68 5.99
CA VAL A 401 9.47 7.69 6.86
C VAL A 401 8.88 6.30 6.63
N GLN A 402 7.56 6.17 6.52
CA GLN A 402 6.90 4.90 6.25
C GLN A 402 7.37 4.30 4.91
N ALA A 403 7.33 5.07 3.83
CA ALA A 403 7.75 4.57 2.52
C ALA A 403 9.24 4.20 2.46
N SER A 404 10.11 5.03 3.06
CA SER A 404 11.56 4.74 3.12
C SER A 404 11.85 3.51 3.97
N ALA A 405 11.20 3.38 5.14
CA ALA A 405 11.36 2.23 6.02
C ALA A 405 10.87 0.93 5.36
N ALA A 406 9.72 0.96 4.66
CA ALA A 406 9.22 -0.17 3.90
C ALA A 406 10.21 -0.59 2.79
N GLY A 407 10.71 0.34 1.99
CA GLY A 407 11.67 0.03 0.94
C GLY A 407 12.98 -0.57 1.49
N VAL A 408 13.54 0.03 2.56
CA VAL A 408 14.75 -0.49 3.21
C VAL A 408 14.51 -1.88 3.81
N SER A 409 13.39 -2.07 4.49
CA SER A 409 13.09 -3.36 5.17
C SER A 409 12.84 -4.50 4.18
N ILE A 410 12.15 -4.25 3.07
CA ILE A 410 11.98 -5.24 2.00
C ILE A 410 13.34 -5.65 1.43
N ALA A 411 14.23 -4.69 1.12
CA ALA A 411 15.57 -4.98 0.63
C ALA A 411 16.39 -5.81 1.65
N LEU A 412 16.35 -5.40 2.93
CA LEU A 412 17.03 -6.12 4.01
C LEU A 412 16.43 -7.51 4.27
N GLY A 413 15.10 -7.67 4.13
CA GLY A 413 14.42 -8.95 4.28
C GLY A 413 14.92 -9.98 3.25
N GLY A 414 14.96 -9.61 1.98
CA GLY A 414 15.48 -10.48 0.92
C GLY A 414 16.97 -10.79 1.07
N ALA A 415 17.79 -9.77 1.36
CA ALA A 415 19.22 -9.95 1.58
C ALA A 415 19.52 -10.84 2.80
N SER A 416 18.82 -10.63 3.91
CA SER A 416 18.98 -11.45 5.13
C SER A 416 18.58 -12.90 4.88
N ARG A 417 17.44 -13.13 4.20
CA ARG A 417 16.99 -14.49 3.82
C ARG A 417 18.07 -15.21 3.03
N ASP A 418 18.62 -14.59 1.98
CA ASP A 418 19.62 -15.22 1.14
C ASP A 418 20.94 -15.45 1.87
N PHE A 419 21.39 -14.49 2.68
CA PHE A 419 22.60 -14.61 3.49
C PHE A 419 22.52 -15.78 4.47
N PHE A 420 21.44 -15.87 5.26
CA PHE A 420 21.28 -16.96 6.23
C PHE A 420 20.99 -18.30 5.55
N SER A 421 20.31 -18.33 4.40
CA SER A 421 20.15 -19.54 3.59
C SER A 421 21.50 -20.05 3.08
N SER A 422 22.41 -19.17 2.66
CA SER A 422 23.75 -19.55 2.20
C SER A 422 24.61 -20.09 3.35
N LEU A 423 24.58 -19.49 4.53
CA LEU A 423 25.26 -20.00 5.73
C LEU A 423 24.72 -21.38 6.15
N ALA A 424 23.41 -21.57 6.08
CA ALA A 424 22.77 -22.84 6.41
C ALA A 424 23.19 -23.93 5.43
N SER A 425 23.19 -23.65 4.13
CA SER A 425 23.62 -24.63 3.08
C SER A 425 25.10 -25.01 3.17
N GLN A 426 25.95 -24.12 3.64
CA GLN A 426 27.37 -24.37 3.89
C GLN A 426 27.62 -25.13 5.22
N GLY A 427 26.59 -25.37 6.03
CA GLY A 427 26.70 -26.01 7.34
C GLY A 427 27.32 -25.13 8.43
N ALA A 428 27.56 -23.83 8.15
CA ALA A 428 28.18 -22.89 9.10
C ALA A 428 27.36 -22.65 10.38
N LEU A 429 26.04 -22.92 10.32
CA LEU A 429 25.10 -22.78 11.43
C LEU A 429 24.86 -24.11 12.19
N GLY A 430 25.61 -25.16 11.85
CA GLY A 430 25.41 -26.50 12.40
C GLY A 430 24.40 -27.34 11.63
N SER A 431 24.46 -28.67 11.79
CA SER A 431 23.65 -29.62 11.02
C SER A 431 22.12 -29.45 11.21
N THR A 432 21.70 -29.04 12.39
CA THR A 432 20.25 -28.81 12.73
C THR A 432 19.65 -27.64 11.97
N LEU A 433 20.43 -26.63 11.62
CA LEU A 433 20.00 -25.44 10.89
C LEU A 433 20.32 -25.48 9.39
N ALA A 434 20.90 -26.59 8.90
CA ALA A 434 21.20 -26.79 7.48
C ALA A 434 19.94 -27.18 6.68
N VAL A 435 18.88 -26.42 6.84
CA VAL A 435 17.56 -26.64 6.20
C VAL A 435 17.07 -25.39 5.48
N PRO A 436 16.31 -25.54 4.37
CA PRO A 436 15.87 -24.38 3.56
C PRO A 436 15.04 -23.33 4.32
N VAL A 437 14.35 -23.73 5.39
CA VAL A 437 13.50 -22.84 6.20
C VAL A 437 14.31 -21.83 7.02
N THR A 438 15.60 -22.09 7.27
CA THR A 438 16.43 -21.28 8.21
C THR A 438 16.50 -19.82 7.81
N GLY A 439 16.74 -19.51 6.54
CA GLY A 439 16.81 -18.13 6.08
C GLY A 439 15.50 -17.37 6.25
N TYR A 440 14.38 -18.03 6.01
CA TYR A 440 13.05 -17.46 6.23
C TYR A 440 12.76 -17.22 7.71
N SER A 441 13.00 -18.23 8.54
CA SER A 441 12.77 -18.15 10.00
C SER A 441 13.56 -17.03 10.64
N PHE A 442 14.82 -16.81 10.19
CA PHE A 442 15.65 -15.71 10.69
C PHE A 442 14.97 -14.34 10.47
N VAL A 443 14.41 -14.11 9.29
CA VAL A 443 13.72 -12.84 9.00
C VAL A 443 12.48 -12.69 9.89
N TYR A 444 11.66 -13.71 10.03
CA TYR A 444 10.47 -13.67 10.90
C TYR A 444 10.83 -13.45 12.38
N TYR A 445 11.93 -14.05 12.89
CA TYR A 445 12.42 -13.77 14.24
C TYR A 445 12.88 -12.32 14.38
N LEU A 446 13.56 -11.78 13.37
CA LEU A 446 14.00 -10.38 13.36
C LEU A 446 12.79 -9.43 13.38
N GLU A 447 11.71 -9.74 12.65
CA GLU A 447 10.46 -8.98 12.66
C GLU A 447 9.80 -8.98 14.04
N ILE A 448 9.74 -10.14 14.71
CA ILE A 448 9.24 -10.23 16.09
C ILE A 448 10.10 -9.35 17.01
N CYS A 449 11.42 -9.41 16.91
CA CYS A 449 12.34 -8.55 17.70
C CYS A 449 12.08 -7.06 17.42
N LEU A 450 11.90 -6.68 16.16
CA LEU A 450 11.57 -5.31 15.77
C LEU A 450 10.21 -4.85 16.30
N LEU A 451 9.22 -5.75 16.36
CA LEU A 451 7.93 -5.47 16.99
C LEU A 451 8.08 -5.19 18.49
N PHE A 452 8.90 -5.97 19.21
CA PHE A 452 9.22 -5.70 20.62
C PHE A 452 9.89 -4.33 20.79
N VAL A 453 10.89 -4.01 19.96
CA VAL A 453 11.57 -2.71 19.98
C VAL A 453 10.57 -1.58 19.67
N THR A 454 9.65 -1.80 18.73
CA THR A 454 8.58 -0.86 18.37
C THR A 454 7.65 -0.63 19.57
N LEU A 455 7.28 -1.69 20.30
CA LEU A 455 6.43 -1.58 21.49
C LEU A 455 7.11 -0.75 22.59
N VAL A 456 8.42 -0.95 22.80
CA VAL A 456 9.22 -0.13 23.73
C VAL A 456 9.29 1.33 23.27
N ALA A 457 9.40 1.57 21.96
CA ALA A 457 9.41 2.92 21.39
C ALA A 457 8.05 3.63 21.55
N ILE A 458 6.92 2.90 21.43
CA ILE A 458 5.56 3.43 21.60
C ILE A 458 5.27 3.81 23.05
N GLY A 459 5.76 3.04 24.03
CA GLY A 459 5.38 3.16 25.43
C GLY A 459 5.35 4.60 25.98
N PRO A 460 6.44 5.39 25.88
CA PRO A 460 6.47 6.78 26.34
C PRO A 460 5.61 7.77 25.55
N LEU A 461 5.12 7.38 24.37
CA LEU A 461 4.23 8.20 23.54
C LEU A 461 2.77 8.08 23.98
N VAL A 462 2.39 6.98 24.60
CA VAL A 462 1.03 6.72 25.11
C VAL A 462 0.71 7.73 26.21
N ARG A 463 -0.38 8.45 26.08
CA ARG A 463 -0.86 9.34 27.12
C ARG A 463 -1.37 8.51 28.30
N LYS A 464 -0.90 8.80 29.51
CA LYS A 464 -1.58 8.33 30.73
C LYS A 464 -3.00 8.90 30.66
N ALA A 465 -4.00 8.02 30.82
CA ALA A 465 -5.38 8.47 30.91
C ALA A 465 -5.48 9.53 32.03
N SER A 466 -5.50 10.81 31.65
CA SER A 466 -5.92 11.85 32.58
C SER A 466 -7.42 11.60 32.78
N ILE A 467 -7.81 11.43 34.03
CA ILE A 467 -9.21 11.44 34.47
C ILE A 467 -9.67 12.91 34.32
N SER A 468 -9.82 13.37 33.12
CA SER A 468 -10.39 14.65 32.75
C SER A 468 -11.65 14.36 31.99
N ALA A 469 -12.72 15.12 32.32
CA ALA A 469 -14.08 14.96 31.83
C ALA A 469 -14.16 14.56 30.35
N PRO A 470 -15.19 13.75 29.98
CA PRO A 470 -15.32 13.28 28.61
C PRO A 470 -15.37 14.49 27.67
N PRO A 471 -14.51 14.57 26.66
CA PRO A 471 -14.69 15.55 25.61
C PRO A 471 -16.04 15.29 24.98
N THR A 472 -16.83 16.34 24.75
CA THR A 472 -18.02 16.29 23.90
C THR A 472 -17.71 15.44 22.68
N PRO A 473 -18.55 14.48 22.30
CA PRO A 473 -18.24 13.54 21.24
C PRO A 473 -18.26 14.26 19.88
N GLU A 474 -17.13 14.87 19.50
CA GLU A 474 -16.86 15.08 18.11
C GLU A 474 -16.70 13.68 17.50
N ARG A 475 -17.63 13.32 16.65
CA ARG A 475 -17.69 11.99 16.02
C ARG A 475 -16.46 11.81 15.15
N PHE A 476 -15.39 11.22 15.72
CA PHE A 476 -14.25 10.76 14.95
C PHE A 476 -14.69 9.52 14.16
N GLY A 477 -14.69 9.62 12.84
CA GLY A 477 -14.96 8.52 11.92
C GLY A 477 -13.81 8.37 10.94
N LEU A 478 -13.90 7.42 10.00
CA LEU A 478 -13.03 7.37 8.82
C LEU A 478 -12.96 8.72 8.09
N ALA A 479 -13.92 9.57 8.37
CA ALA A 479 -14.07 10.95 7.96
C ALA A 479 -12.93 11.89 8.38
N ASP A 480 -12.27 11.60 9.49
CA ASP A 480 -11.28 12.49 10.11
C ASP A 480 -9.85 12.01 9.84
N LEU A 481 -9.68 10.95 9.00
CA LEU A 481 -8.39 10.50 8.51
C LEU A 481 -7.95 11.39 7.33
N PRO A 482 -6.79 12.05 7.39
CA PRO A 482 -6.26 12.79 6.25
C PRO A 482 -5.65 11.84 5.22
N GLY A 483 -5.56 12.32 4.01
CA GLY A 483 -4.86 11.71 2.91
C GLY A 483 -3.41 12.09 2.83
#